data_57b7adf810ac76e0ec43dd543ca142c5
#
_entry.id   57b7adf810ac76e0ec43dd543ca142c5
#
_cell.length_a   1.000
_cell.length_b   1.000
_cell.length_c   1.000
_cell.angle_alpha   90.00
_cell.angle_beta   90.00
_cell.angle_gamma   90.00
#
_symmetry.space_group_name_H-M   'P 1'
#
loop_
_entity.id
_entity.type
_entity.pdbx_description
1 polymer ?
#
loop_
_entity_poly.entity_id
_entity_poly.type
_entity_poly.pdbx_seq_one_letter_code
_entity_poly.pdbx_strand_id
1 'polypeptide(L)'
;MIMLSLVMVFSPVFDRLSGYHYVHPALMAGRGSVLQAAIQEQTVVGLPLRLRIPAIHVDAVVERVGIASDGAMDVPKGPLEVGWFDLGPRPGEKGNAVIDGHFGTIKGIPAVFNNLYTLRAGDKIYIEHGQGTITTFVVRELKRFGPTDDAVDVFVSSDGKAHLNLITCEGEWNKITKLYSERLVVFADVE
;
A
#
# COMPACT_ATOMS: atom_id res chain seq x y z
N MET A 1 -11.70 10.35 31.04
CA MET A 1 -11.64 9.29 30.02
C MET A 1 -10.28 9.41 29.37
N ILE A 2 -9.43 8.45 29.66
CA ILE A 2 -7.97 8.52 29.46
C ILE A 2 -7.64 7.89 28.12
N MET A 3 -7.17 8.72 27.18
CA MET A 3 -6.55 8.25 25.93
C MET A 3 -5.14 7.78 26.23
N LEU A 4 -4.86 6.52 25.96
CA LEU A 4 -3.51 5.97 26.06
C LEU A 4 -2.80 6.21 24.72
N SER A 5 -1.97 7.25 24.67
CA SER A 5 -1.01 7.49 23.59
C SER A 5 0.16 6.55 23.72
N LEU A 6 0.34 5.65 22.76
CA LEU A 6 1.55 4.85 22.63
C LEU A 6 2.62 5.66 21.91
N VAL A 7 3.50 6.29 22.67
CA VAL A 7 4.69 7.00 22.17
C VAL A 7 5.79 5.97 21.92
N MET A 8 6.13 5.72 20.66
CA MET A 8 7.37 5.00 20.32
C MET A 8 8.56 5.94 20.46
N VAL A 9 9.38 5.67 21.46
CA VAL A 9 10.67 6.35 21.70
C VAL A 9 11.71 5.67 20.83
N PHE A 10 12.19 6.36 19.78
CA PHE A 10 13.41 5.98 19.07
C PHE A 10 14.62 6.50 19.82
N SER A 11 15.42 5.60 20.37
CA SER A 11 16.77 5.93 20.86
C SER A 11 17.79 5.79 19.74
N PRO A 12 18.60 6.81 19.43
CA PRO A 12 19.74 6.65 18.55
C PRO A 12 20.94 6.15 19.34
N VAL A 13 21.38 4.92 19.09
CA VAL A 13 22.70 4.46 19.54
C VAL A 13 23.71 4.87 18.48
N PHE A 14 24.44 5.96 18.76
CA PHE A 14 25.69 6.27 18.08
C PHE A 14 26.78 5.43 18.74
N ASP A 15 27.44 4.57 17.98
CA ASP A 15 28.74 4.08 18.39
C ASP A 15 29.78 4.34 17.29
N ARG A 16 30.82 5.05 17.74
CA ARG A 16 32.02 5.36 16.97
C ARG A 16 32.92 4.16 17.02
N LEU A 17 33.48 3.72 15.91
CA LEU A 17 34.83 3.20 15.87
C LEU A 17 35.52 3.55 14.56
N SER A 18 36.47 4.43 14.69
CA SER A 18 37.53 4.76 13.75
C SER A 18 38.49 3.58 13.58
N GLY A 19 38.86 3.30 12.33
CA GLY A 19 39.88 2.29 12.02
C GLY A 19 40.20 2.22 10.55
N TYR A 20 40.88 3.26 10.00
CA TYR A 20 41.49 3.17 8.67
C TYR A 20 42.72 2.28 8.73
N HIS A 21 42.67 1.09 8.18
CA HIS A 21 43.86 0.33 7.79
C HIS A 21 44.03 0.41 6.27
N TYR A 22 45.06 1.12 5.87
CA TYR A 22 45.63 1.15 4.53
C TYR A 22 46.22 -0.24 4.22
N VAL A 23 45.75 -0.94 3.24
CA VAL A 23 46.35 -2.18 2.73
C VAL A 23 46.87 -1.92 1.34
N HIS A 24 48.18 -2.04 1.17
CA HIS A 24 48.88 -1.97 -0.11
C HIS A 24 48.40 -3.03 -1.11
N PRO A 25 48.34 -2.69 -2.41
CA PRO A 25 48.04 -3.68 -3.45
C PRO A 25 49.29 -4.46 -3.81
N ALA A 26 49.35 -5.73 -3.41
CA ALA A 26 50.31 -6.67 -3.98
C ALA A 26 49.69 -7.40 -5.16
N LEU A 27 50.34 -7.34 -6.33
CA LEU A 27 50.04 -8.10 -7.52
C LEU A 27 49.95 -9.61 -7.21
N MET A 28 48.83 -10.22 -7.54
CA MET A 28 48.76 -11.65 -7.87
C MET A 28 47.94 -11.85 -9.13
N ALA A 29 48.62 -12.15 -10.22
CA ALA A 29 48.01 -12.71 -11.40
C ALA A 29 47.55 -14.15 -11.11
N GLY A 30 46.25 -14.40 -11.16
CA GLY A 30 45.68 -15.73 -10.96
C GLY A 30 44.25 -15.76 -11.46
N ARG A 31 44.08 -16.31 -12.65
CA ARG A 31 42.87 -16.84 -13.33
C ARG A 31 41.53 -16.40 -12.72
N GLY A 32 40.92 -15.46 -13.44
CA GLY A 32 39.60 -14.94 -13.16
C GLY A 32 38.52 -16.00 -13.24
N SER A 33 37.87 -16.23 -12.12
CA SER A 33 36.46 -16.50 -12.10
C SER A 33 35.79 -15.18 -11.82
N VAL A 34 35.33 -14.51 -12.86
CA VAL A 34 34.46 -13.35 -12.74
C VAL A 34 33.17 -13.88 -12.13
N LEU A 35 33.09 -13.82 -10.81
CA LEU A 35 31.81 -13.82 -10.15
C LEU A 35 31.09 -12.56 -10.61
N GLN A 36 30.41 -12.69 -11.72
CA GLN A 36 29.41 -11.73 -12.17
C GLN A 36 28.30 -11.85 -11.13
N ALA A 37 28.44 -11.07 -10.05
CA ALA A 37 27.34 -10.80 -9.16
C ALA A 37 26.23 -10.28 -10.07
N ALA A 38 25.22 -11.12 -10.26
CA ALA A 38 24.00 -10.70 -10.91
C ALA A 38 23.49 -9.49 -10.11
N ILE A 39 23.74 -8.30 -10.63
CA ILE A 39 23.02 -7.10 -10.24
C ILE A 39 21.58 -7.44 -10.65
N GLN A 40 20.81 -7.95 -9.70
CA GLN A 40 19.38 -7.93 -9.86
C GLN A 40 19.04 -6.45 -9.98
N GLU A 41 18.82 -6.00 -11.22
CA GLU A 41 18.14 -4.75 -11.48
C GLU A 41 16.80 -4.86 -10.76
N GLN A 42 16.74 -4.31 -9.55
CA GLN A 42 15.46 -4.03 -8.93
C GLN A 42 14.82 -3.00 -9.84
N THR A 43 13.93 -3.45 -10.70
CA THR A 43 13.11 -2.57 -11.51
C THR A 43 12.38 -1.65 -10.52
N VAL A 44 12.80 -0.38 -10.50
CA VAL A 44 12.18 0.63 -9.64
C VAL A 44 10.74 0.76 -10.09
N VAL A 45 9.81 0.30 -9.27
CA VAL A 45 8.38 0.41 -9.54
C VAL A 45 8.02 1.90 -9.60
N GLY A 46 7.40 2.34 -10.69
CA GLY A 46 6.96 3.71 -10.89
C GLY A 46 5.88 4.13 -9.89
N LEU A 47 5.57 5.42 -9.81
CA LEU A 47 4.44 5.89 -9.03
C LEU A 47 3.13 5.40 -9.66
N PRO A 48 2.16 4.93 -8.85
CA PRO A 48 0.85 4.55 -9.36
C PRO A 48 0.11 5.81 -9.86
N LEU A 49 -0.45 5.74 -11.07
CA LEU A 49 -1.21 6.84 -11.66
C LEU A 49 -2.69 6.51 -11.84
N ARG A 50 -3.00 5.25 -12.10
CA ARG A 50 -4.36 4.82 -12.43
C ARG A 50 -4.64 3.42 -11.90
N LEU A 51 -5.81 3.25 -11.30
CA LEU A 51 -6.37 1.98 -10.85
C LEU A 51 -7.50 1.57 -11.78
N ARG A 52 -7.49 0.31 -12.27
CA ARG A 52 -8.61 -0.27 -13.02
C ARG A 52 -9.04 -1.59 -12.43
N ILE A 53 -10.36 -1.76 -12.25
CA ILE A 53 -11.00 -3.00 -11.79
C ILE A 53 -12.21 -3.29 -12.72
N PRO A 54 -12.00 -4.02 -13.83
CA PRO A 54 -13.04 -4.23 -14.83
C PRO A 54 -14.32 -4.88 -14.28
N ALA A 55 -14.18 -5.82 -13.34
CA ALA A 55 -15.31 -6.55 -12.76
C ALA A 55 -16.36 -5.64 -12.10
N ILE A 56 -15.98 -4.44 -11.65
CA ILE A 56 -16.88 -3.47 -11.00
C ILE A 56 -16.86 -2.10 -11.70
N HIS A 57 -16.34 -2.04 -12.94
CA HIS A 57 -16.28 -0.83 -13.77
C HIS A 57 -15.54 0.36 -13.12
N VAL A 58 -14.53 0.09 -12.30
CA VAL A 58 -13.67 1.13 -11.71
C VAL A 58 -12.55 1.46 -12.70
N ASP A 59 -12.37 2.76 -12.92
CA ASP A 59 -11.29 3.36 -13.69
C ASP A 59 -10.98 4.73 -13.09
N ALA A 60 -10.00 4.80 -12.17
CA ALA A 60 -9.78 5.93 -11.27
C ALA A 60 -8.34 6.44 -11.30
N VAL A 61 -8.18 7.75 -11.15
CA VAL A 61 -6.88 8.38 -10.91
C VAL A 61 -6.43 8.07 -9.49
N VAL A 62 -5.14 7.77 -9.32
CA VAL A 62 -4.52 7.53 -8.03
C VAL A 62 -3.88 8.82 -7.52
N GLU A 63 -4.35 9.31 -6.38
CA GLU A 63 -3.74 10.40 -5.61
C GLU A 63 -2.77 9.82 -4.57
N ARG A 64 -1.79 10.63 -4.15
CA ARG A 64 -0.94 10.29 -3.00
C ARG A 64 -1.61 10.81 -1.74
N VAL A 65 -1.73 9.95 -0.74
CA VAL A 65 -2.26 10.31 0.58
C VAL A 65 -1.31 9.86 1.68
N GLY A 66 -1.23 10.65 2.74
CA GLY A 66 -0.39 10.40 3.89
C GLY A 66 -1.22 10.04 5.12
N ILE A 67 -0.90 10.68 6.25
CA ILE A 67 -1.61 10.56 7.52
C ILE A 67 -2.37 11.85 7.79
N ALA A 68 -3.65 11.74 8.09
CA ALA A 68 -4.51 12.83 8.50
C ALA A 68 -4.17 13.30 9.93
N SER A 69 -4.71 14.44 10.34
CA SER A 69 -4.41 15.06 11.65
C SER A 69 -4.87 14.22 12.86
N ASP A 70 -5.78 13.28 12.67
CA ASP A 70 -6.25 12.33 13.69
C ASP A 70 -5.42 11.04 13.76
N GLY A 71 -4.38 10.92 12.93
CA GLY A 71 -3.48 9.77 12.86
C GLY A 71 -3.93 8.62 11.97
N ALA A 72 -5.09 8.73 11.31
CA ALA A 72 -5.55 7.77 10.33
C ALA A 72 -4.90 7.99 8.95
N MET A 73 -4.96 6.98 8.07
CA MET A 73 -4.67 7.19 6.65
C MET A 73 -5.62 8.24 6.09
N ASP A 74 -5.07 9.23 5.37
CA ASP A 74 -5.86 10.26 4.71
C ASP A 74 -6.64 9.66 3.51
N VAL A 75 -7.67 10.39 3.05
CA VAL A 75 -8.59 9.93 2.01
C VAL A 75 -8.42 10.76 0.72
N PRO A 76 -8.80 10.23 -0.47
CA PRO A 76 -8.78 11.01 -1.71
C PRO A 76 -9.74 12.19 -1.64
N LYS A 77 -9.45 13.27 -2.39
CA LYS A 77 -10.20 14.53 -2.32
C LYS A 77 -11.57 14.46 -2.97
N GLY A 78 -11.69 13.67 -4.01
CA GLY A 78 -12.94 13.56 -4.77
C GLY A 78 -13.58 12.18 -4.68
N PRO A 79 -14.86 12.06 -5.08
CA PRO A 79 -15.60 10.80 -4.97
C PRO A 79 -15.15 9.71 -5.93
N LEU A 80 -14.47 10.06 -7.03
CA LEU A 80 -14.11 9.14 -8.11
C LEU A 80 -12.61 8.80 -8.14
N GLU A 81 -11.79 9.50 -7.37
CA GLU A 81 -10.37 9.26 -7.20
C GLU A 81 -10.14 8.21 -6.11
N VAL A 82 -8.93 7.62 -6.12
CA VAL A 82 -8.45 6.72 -5.07
C VAL A 82 -7.15 7.24 -4.48
N GLY A 83 -6.91 6.99 -3.20
CA GLY A 83 -5.73 7.46 -2.47
C GLY A 83 -4.75 6.32 -2.20
N TRP A 84 -3.53 6.37 -2.77
CA TRP A 84 -2.46 5.47 -2.39
C TRP A 84 -1.73 6.00 -1.15
N PHE A 85 -1.58 5.15 -0.11
CA PHE A 85 -0.82 5.46 1.10
C PHE A 85 0.67 5.52 0.79
N ASP A 86 1.21 6.74 0.66
CA ASP A 86 2.56 6.96 0.14
C ASP A 86 3.70 6.75 1.15
N LEU A 87 3.36 6.47 2.41
CA LEU A 87 4.29 6.04 3.46
C LEU A 87 4.51 4.52 3.47
N GLY A 88 3.73 3.78 2.69
CA GLY A 88 3.87 2.35 2.47
C GLY A 88 4.54 2.02 1.13
N PRO A 89 4.66 0.71 0.79
CA PRO A 89 5.19 0.27 -0.48
C PRO A 89 4.38 0.80 -1.68
N ARG A 90 5.04 0.96 -2.83
CA ARG A 90 4.33 1.16 -4.09
C ARG A 90 3.67 -0.14 -4.52
N PRO A 91 2.50 -0.08 -5.20
CA PRO A 91 1.89 -1.29 -5.78
C PRO A 91 2.88 -2.02 -6.70
N GLY A 92 3.26 -3.24 -6.33
CA GLY A 92 4.28 -4.05 -7.01
C GLY A 92 5.62 -4.12 -6.28
N GLU A 93 5.88 -3.29 -5.28
CA GLU A 93 6.99 -3.47 -4.35
C GLU A 93 6.63 -4.50 -3.28
N LYS A 94 7.65 -5.11 -2.65
CA LYS A 94 7.44 -6.06 -1.54
C LYS A 94 6.75 -5.39 -0.36
N GLY A 95 5.76 -6.08 0.19
CA GLY A 95 4.91 -5.60 1.29
C GLY A 95 3.50 -5.29 0.83
N ASN A 96 2.72 -4.62 1.67
CA ASN A 96 1.33 -4.27 1.41
C ASN A 96 1.21 -2.83 0.92
N ALA A 97 0.97 -2.64 -0.38
CA ALA A 97 0.52 -1.37 -0.90
C ALA A 97 -0.97 -1.19 -0.54
N VAL A 98 -1.33 -0.01 -0.03
CA VAL A 98 -2.70 0.28 0.41
C VAL A 98 -3.28 1.40 -0.43
N ILE A 99 -4.50 1.18 -0.93
CA ILE A 99 -5.27 2.18 -1.68
C ILE A 99 -6.66 2.32 -1.05
N ASP A 100 -7.01 3.53 -0.64
CA ASP A 100 -8.34 3.88 -0.15
C ASP A 100 -9.20 4.49 -1.24
N GLY A 101 -10.52 4.32 -1.11
CA GLY A 101 -11.50 4.96 -1.97
C GLY A 101 -12.84 5.13 -1.25
N HIS A 102 -13.54 6.19 -1.60
CA HIS A 102 -14.81 6.52 -0.97
C HIS A 102 -15.93 5.50 -1.23
N PHE A 103 -16.89 5.46 -0.30
CA PHE A 103 -18.13 4.69 -0.35
C PHE A 103 -19.35 5.63 -0.19
N GLY A 104 -20.48 5.20 -0.73
CA GLY A 104 -21.73 5.96 -0.63
C GLY A 104 -21.90 6.97 -1.75
N THR A 105 -22.48 8.12 -1.42
CA THR A 105 -22.74 9.21 -2.37
C THR A 105 -22.19 10.51 -1.79
N ILE A 106 -21.31 11.15 -2.54
CA ILE A 106 -20.69 12.42 -2.16
C ILE A 106 -21.18 13.50 -3.13
N LYS A 107 -21.88 14.50 -2.60
CA LYS A 107 -22.47 15.61 -3.42
C LYS A 107 -23.31 15.10 -4.61
N GLY A 108 -24.04 13.99 -4.42
CA GLY A 108 -24.88 13.40 -5.45
C GLY A 108 -24.15 12.47 -6.44
N ILE A 109 -22.86 12.26 -6.29
CA ILE A 109 -22.03 11.40 -7.14
C ILE A 109 -21.78 10.09 -6.41
N PRO A 110 -22.10 8.92 -6.99
CA PRO A 110 -21.72 7.62 -6.45
C PRO A 110 -20.20 7.50 -6.34
N ALA A 111 -19.72 7.04 -5.19
CA ALA A 111 -18.29 6.95 -4.92
C ALA A 111 -17.64 5.74 -5.62
N VAL A 112 -16.33 5.84 -5.85
CA VAL A 112 -15.52 4.92 -6.66
C VAL A 112 -15.60 3.46 -6.18
N PHE A 113 -15.68 3.22 -4.86
CA PHE A 113 -15.69 1.88 -4.29
C PHE A 113 -17.07 1.40 -3.81
N ASN A 114 -18.15 1.99 -4.33
CA ASN A 114 -19.52 1.57 -3.99
C ASN A 114 -19.80 0.09 -4.25
N ASN A 115 -19.14 -0.51 -5.25
CA ASN A 115 -19.35 -1.91 -5.62
C ASN A 115 -18.17 -2.82 -5.22
N LEU A 116 -17.23 -2.34 -4.36
CA LEU A 116 -16.05 -3.09 -3.97
C LEU A 116 -16.41 -4.45 -3.33
N TYR A 117 -17.53 -4.49 -2.58
CA TYR A 117 -18.05 -5.69 -1.93
C TYR A 117 -18.49 -6.81 -2.90
N THR A 118 -18.64 -6.50 -4.17
CA THR A 118 -19.06 -7.49 -5.18
C THR A 118 -17.90 -8.28 -5.76
N LEU A 119 -16.66 -7.86 -5.54
CA LEU A 119 -15.47 -8.58 -6.00
C LEU A 119 -15.42 -10.00 -5.46
N ARG A 120 -14.74 -10.86 -6.19
CA ARG A 120 -14.54 -12.28 -5.86
C ARG A 120 -13.08 -12.66 -6.03
N ALA A 121 -12.66 -13.71 -5.33
CA ALA A 121 -11.35 -14.30 -5.55
C ALA A 121 -11.19 -14.65 -7.05
N GLY A 122 -10.05 -14.25 -7.63
CA GLY A 122 -9.75 -14.39 -9.04
C GLY A 122 -10.02 -13.14 -9.90
N ASP A 123 -10.77 -12.14 -9.41
CA ASP A 123 -10.94 -10.86 -10.11
C ASP A 123 -9.61 -10.12 -10.22
N LYS A 124 -9.41 -9.44 -11.35
CA LYS A 124 -8.15 -8.73 -11.64
C LYS A 124 -8.25 -7.25 -11.34
N ILE A 125 -7.15 -6.73 -10.77
CA ILE A 125 -6.91 -5.32 -10.47
C ILE A 125 -5.64 -4.92 -11.21
N TYR A 126 -5.69 -3.79 -11.92
CA TYR A 126 -4.57 -3.27 -12.70
C TYR A 126 -4.14 -1.92 -12.16
N ILE A 127 -2.83 -1.76 -11.91
CA ILE A 127 -2.21 -0.48 -11.57
C ILE A 127 -1.33 -0.05 -12.73
N GLU A 128 -1.64 1.10 -13.32
CA GLU A 128 -0.78 1.76 -14.29
C GLU A 128 0.18 2.70 -13.57
N HIS A 129 1.46 2.61 -13.91
CA HIS A 129 2.53 3.44 -13.36
C HIS A 129 2.99 4.52 -14.32
N GLY A 130 3.62 5.58 -13.80
CA GLY A 130 4.07 6.72 -14.56
C GLY A 130 5.07 6.43 -15.68
N GLN A 131 5.63 5.23 -15.73
CA GLN A 131 6.54 4.75 -16.78
C GLN A 131 5.81 3.91 -17.85
N GLY A 132 4.48 3.87 -17.81
CA GLY A 132 3.67 3.07 -18.74
C GLY A 132 3.65 1.58 -18.45
N THR A 133 4.26 1.13 -17.36
CA THR A 133 4.17 -0.26 -16.89
C THR A 133 2.86 -0.51 -16.19
N ILE A 134 2.37 -1.76 -16.24
CA ILE A 134 1.15 -2.19 -15.55
C ILE A 134 1.51 -3.33 -14.61
N THR A 135 1.11 -3.20 -13.36
CA THR A 135 1.15 -4.32 -12.40
C THR A 135 -0.25 -4.90 -12.26
N THR A 136 -0.37 -6.22 -12.40
CA THR A 136 -1.61 -6.96 -12.25
C THR A 136 -1.64 -7.62 -10.87
N PHE A 137 -2.77 -7.47 -10.19
CA PHE A 137 -3.07 -8.18 -8.95
C PHE A 137 -4.32 -9.02 -9.11
N VAL A 138 -4.39 -10.12 -8.38
CA VAL A 138 -5.54 -11.02 -8.34
C VAL A 138 -6.14 -10.99 -6.95
N VAL A 139 -7.44 -10.72 -6.85
CA VAL A 139 -8.17 -10.72 -5.58
C VAL A 139 -8.06 -12.09 -4.94
N ARG A 140 -7.66 -12.13 -3.67
CA ARG A 140 -7.57 -13.34 -2.85
C ARG A 140 -8.80 -13.48 -1.95
N GLU A 141 -9.10 -12.45 -1.19
CA GLU A 141 -10.19 -12.46 -0.22
C GLU A 141 -10.72 -11.06 0.08
N LEU A 142 -11.90 -11.01 0.67
CA LEU A 142 -12.51 -9.79 1.21
C LEU A 142 -12.74 -9.99 2.71
N LYS A 143 -12.39 -8.96 3.52
CA LYS A 143 -12.57 -9.01 4.97
C LYS A 143 -13.14 -7.69 5.49
N ARG A 144 -14.02 -7.79 6.48
CA ARG A 144 -14.60 -6.63 7.18
C ARG A 144 -13.90 -6.42 8.51
N PHE A 145 -13.68 -5.16 8.83
CA PHE A 145 -13.06 -4.72 10.07
C PHE A 145 -13.98 -3.74 10.78
N GLY A 146 -14.30 -4.05 12.02
CA GLY A 146 -14.98 -3.13 12.93
C GLY A 146 -14.00 -2.10 13.54
N PRO A 147 -14.52 -1.13 14.29
CA PRO A 147 -13.71 -0.04 14.84
C PRO A 147 -12.62 -0.45 15.84
N THR A 148 -12.74 -1.65 16.41
CA THR A 148 -11.81 -2.20 17.43
C THR A 148 -10.99 -3.37 16.94
N ASP A 149 -11.16 -3.76 15.69
CA ASP A 149 -10.43 -4.88 15.13
C ASP A 149 -8.97 -4.52 14.84
N ASP A 150 -8.09 -5.48 15.05
CA ASP A 150 -6.69 -5.33 14.63
C ASP A 150 -6.59 -5.39 13.11
N ALA A 151 -6.11 -4.32 12.52
CA ALA A 151 -5.94 -4.15 11.08
C ALA A 151 -4.46 -4.01 10.66
N VAL A 152 -3.52 -4.43 11.50
CA VAL A 152 -2.07 -4.33 11.19
C VAL A 152 -1.74 -5.07 9.90
N ASP A 153 -2.33 -6.24 9.67
CA ASP A 153 -2.12 -7.05 8.46
C ASP A 153 -2.55 -6.34 7.16
N VAL A 154 -3.34 -5.28 7.26
CA VAL A 154 -3.71 -4.48 6.08
C VAL A 154 -2.52 -3.65 5.59
N PHE A 155 -1.67 -3.17 6.50
CA PHE A 155 -0.56 -2.28 6.19
C PHE A 155 0.80 -2.97 6.17
N VAL A 156 0.94 -4.11 6.83
CA VAL A 156 2.23 -4.80 7.00
C VAL A 156 2.16 -6.24 6.52
N SER A 157 3.13 -6.65 5.71
CA SER A 157 3.39 -8.05 5.36
C SER A 157 4.86 -8.38 5.56
N SER A 158 5.14 -9.60 6.01
CA SER A 158 6.49 -10.11 6.24
C SER A 158 6.86 -11.30 5.35
N ASP A 159 6.01 -11.68 4.39
CA ASP A 159 6.22 -12.86 3.53
C ASP A 159 7.16 -12.59 2.34
N GLY A 160 7.57 -11.32 2.16
CA GLY A 160 8.50 -10.89 1.12
C GLY A 160 7.89 -10.78 -0.28
N LYS A 161 6.56 -10.90 -0.41
CA LYS A 161 5.82 -10.73 -1.66
C LYS A 161 5.22 -9.34 -1.78
N ALA A 162 4.74 -9.01 -2.98
CA ALA A 162 4.01 -7.78 -3.25
C ALA A 162 2.50 -8.04 -3.15
N HIS A 163 1.81 -7.22 -2.36
CA HIS A 163 0.37 -7.27 -2.16
C HIS A 163 -0.27 -5.90 -2.44
N LEU A 164 -1.55 -5.92 -2.75
CA LEU A 164 -2.37 -4.73 -2.88
C LEU A 164 -3.63 -4.90 -2.03
N ASN A 165 -3.87 -3.97 -1.11
CA ASN A 165 -5.05 -3.94 -0.28
C ASN A 165 -5.89 -2.70 -0.62
N LEU A 166 -7.14 -2.93 -1.04
CA LEU A 166 -8.09 -1.85 -1.29
C LEU A 166 -8.99 -1.69 -0.08
N ILE A 167 -9.16 -0.45 0.41
CA ILE A 167 -9.96 -0.14 1.59
C ILE A 167 -11.11 0.78 1.21
N THR A 168 -12.27 0.55 1.81
CA THR A 168 -13.39 1.48 1.75
C THR A 168 -14.22 1.43 3.03
N CYS A 169 -15.05 2.45 3.24
CA CYS A 169 -16.07 2.43 4.27
C CYS A 169 -17.17 1.42 3.92
N GLU A 170 -17.79 0.78 4.92
CA GLU A 170 -18.94 -0.10 4.77
C GLU A 170 -19.81 -0.08 6.03
N GLY A 171 -21.00 -0.70 5.96
CA GLY A 171 -21.92 -0.82 7.09
C GLY A 171 -22.82 0.39 7.27
N GLU A 172 -23.24 0.65 8.51
CA GLU A 172 -24.20 1.70 8.84
C GLU A 172 -23.53 3.07 9.03
N TRP A 173 -24.14 4.10 8.43
CA TRP A 173 -23.71 5.47 8.64
C TRP A 173 -24.23 6.04 9.96
N ASN A 174 -23.35 6.38 10.87
CA ASN A 174 -23.68 7.07 12.10
C ASN A 174 -23.75 8.59 11.88
N LYS A 175 -24.96 9.17 12.00
CA LYS A 175 -25.20 10.60 11.77
C LYS A 175 -24.54 11.51 12.81
N ILE A 176 -24.21 10.98 14.00
CA ILE A 176 -23.62 11.75 15.11
C ILE A 176 -22.10 11.79 14.93
N THR A 177 -21.46 10.63 14.77
CA THR A 177 -20.01 10.53 14.63
C THR A 177 -19.56 10.83 13.20
N LYS A 178 -20.46 10.77 12.22
CA LYS A 178 -20.20 10.87 10.78
C LYS A 178 -19.18 9.82 10.31
N LEU A 179 -19.30 8.61 10.83
CA LEU A 179 -18.48 7.46 10.47
C LEU A 179 -19.36 6.29 10.08
N TYR A 180 -18.86 5.46 9.19
CA TYR A 180 -19.40 4.13 8.91
C TYR A 180 -18.95 3.14 9.98
N SER A 181 -19.80 2.14 10.27
CA SER A 181 -19.55 1.15 11.32
C SER A 181 -18.40 0.18 10.99
N GLU A 182 -18.06 0.00 9.73
CA GLU A 182 -17.09 -0.98 9.27
C GLU A 182 -16.18 -0.43 8.17
N ARG A 183 -15.09 -1.16 7.93
CA ARG A 183 -14.24 -1.02 6.74
C ARG A 183 -14.21 -2.34 6.00
N LEU A 184 -14.43 -2.29 4.70
CA LEU A 184 -14.20 -3.42 3.81
C LEU A 184 -12.77 -3.32 3.28
N VAL A 185 -12.03 -4.42 3.36
CA VAL A 185 -10.71 -4.57 2.77
C VAL A 185 -10.72 -5.71 1.77
N VAL A 186 -10.25 -5.43 0.56
CA VAL A 186 -9.98 -6.43 -0.48
C VAL A 186 -8.50 -6.68 -0.51
N PHE A 187 -8.10 -7.92 -0.25
CA PHE A 187 -6.72 -8.38 -0.31
C PHE A 187 -6.45 -8.99 -1.67
N ALA A 188 -5.38 -8.55 -2.34
CA ALA A 188 -4.96 -9.06 -3.62
C ALA A 188 -3.45 -9.29 -3.67
N ASP A 189 -3.04 -10.31 -4.42
CA ASP A 189 -1.65 -10.69 -4.60
C ASP A 189 -1.18 -10.37 -6.01
N VAL A 190 0.08 -10.03 -6.19
CA VAL A 190 0.68 -9.83 -7.52
C VAL A 190 0.59 -11.11 -8.35
N GLU A 191 0.22 -10.98 -9.64
CA GLU A 191 0.08 -12.10 -10.60
C GLU A 191 1.45 -12.62 -11.05
#